data_7a07a1289175373d291f51690340e43d
#
_entry.id   7a07a1289175373d291f51690340e43d
#
_cell.length_a   1.000
_cell.length_b   1.000
_cell.length_c   1.000
_cell.angle_alpha   90.00
_cell.angle_beta   90.00
_cell.angle_gamma   90.00
#
_symmetry.space_group_name_H-M   'P 1'
#
loop_
_entity.id
_entity.type
_entity.pdbx_description
1 polymer ?
#
loop_
_entity_poly.entity_id
_entity_poly.type
_entity_poly.pdbx_seq_one_letter_code
_entity_poly.pdbx_strand_id
1 'polypeptide(L)'
;MPSEEIAEHLPAEAKRALQFVAEDFVREIYSRKDGKGAVLIVEAESEAAARAKLADLPLVRLGMLDLDFYPVGPYRAIVAAASA
;
A
#
# COMPACT_ATOMS: atom_id res chain seq x y z
N MET A 1 -12.12 -15.77 3.76
CA MET A 1 -12.91 -14.68 3.11
C MET A 1 -13.36 -15.15 1.74
N PRO A 2 -14.66 -15.16 1.48
CA PRO A 2 -15.14 -15.56 0.15
C PRO A 2 -14.62 -14.59 -0.93
N SER A 3 -14.09 -15.15 -2.00
CA SER A 3 -13.53 -14.34 -3.09
C SER A 3 -14.57 -13.50 -3.80
N GLU A 4 -15.84 -13.91 -3.77
CA GLU A 4 -16.93 -13.14 -4.33
C GLU A 4 -17.14 -11.81 -3.59
N GLU A 5 -17.02 -11.81 -2.27
CA GLU A 5 -17.15 -10.57 -1.49
C GLU A 5 -16.03 -9.60 -1.81
N ILE A 6 -14.80 -10.12 -1.96
CA ILE A 6 -13.66 -9.29 -2.35
C ILE A 6 -13.88 -8.73 -3.75
N ALA A 7 -14.30 -9.59 -4.71
CA ALA A 7 -14.51 -9.18 -6.08
C ALA A 7 -15.56 -8.08 -6.21
N GLU A 8 -16.59 -8.11 -5.37
CA GLU A 8 -17.64 -7.09 -5.35
C GLU A 8 -17.09 -5.70 -5.05
N HIS A 9 -16.04 -5.61 -4.25
CA HIS A 9 -15.44 -4.34 -3.83
C HIS A 9 -14.22 -3.93 -4.64
N LEU A 10 -13.75 -4.77 -5.56
CA LEU A 10 -12.54 -4.46 -6.33
C LEU A 10 -12.64 -3.18 -7.17
N PRO A 11 -13.77 -2.87 -7.82
CA PRO A 11 -13.84 -1.61 -8.58
C PRO A 11 -13.66 -0.37 -7.69
N ALA A 12 -14.26 -0.35 -6.51
CA ALA A 12 -14.11 0.76 -5.57
C ALA A 12 -12.70 0.80 -5.00
N GLU A 13 -12.13 -0.37 -4.70
CA GLU A 13 -10.77 -0.50 -4.22
C GLU A 13 -9.76 0.04 -5.23
N ALA A 14 -9.89 -0.36 -6.49
CA ALA A 14 -9.02 0.10 -7.57
C ALA A 14 -9.14 1.61 -7.76
N LYS A 15 -10.34 2.15 -7.71
CA LYS A 15 -10.56 3.59 -7.84
C LYS A 15 -9.84 4.36 -6.74
N ARG A 16 -9.96 3.90 -5.48
CA ARG A 16 -9.31 4.58 -4.37
C ARG A 16 -7.79 4.46 -4.45
N ALA A 17 -7.30 3.29 -4.86
CA ALA A 17 -5.86 3.10 -5.05
C ALA A 17 -5.31 4.04 -6.12
N LEU A 18 -6.04 4.23 -7.23
CA LEU A 18 -5.65 5.17 -8.27
C LEU A 18 -5.62 6.61 -7.76
N GLN A 19 -6.55 6.99 -6.89
CA GLN A 19 -6.52 8.31 -6.26
C GLN A 19 -5.26 8.49 -5.42
N PHE A 20 -4.85 7.46 -4.68
CA PHE A 20 -3.62 7.50 -3.91
C PHE A 20 -2.38 7.64 -4.80
N VAL A 21 -2.39 7.00 -5.97
CA VAL A 21 -1.30 7.15 -6.95
C VAL A 21 -1.27 8.60 -7.47
N ALA A 22 -2.42 9.15 -7.79
CA ALA A 22 -2.53 10.53 -8.27
C ALA A 22 -2.08 11.55 -7.23
N GLU A 23 -2.23 11.25 -5.95
CA GLU A 23 -1.78 12.10 -4.84
C GLU A 23 -0.30 11.92 -4.50
N ASP A 24 0.41 11.06 -5.21
CA ASP A 24 1.80 10.70 -4.93
C ASP A 24 2.01 10.00 -3.58
N PHE A 25 0.95 9.49 -2.99
CA PHE A 25 1.04 8.70 -1.77
C PHE A 25 1.51 7.27 -2.09
N VAL A 26 0.86 6.60 -3.05
CA VAL A 26 1.30 5.29 -3.54
C VAL A 26 2.24 5.50 -4.70
N ARG A 27 3.48 5.05 -4.55
CA ARG A 27 4.51 5.21 -5.58
C ARG A 27 4.58 4.01 -6.51
N GLU A 28 4.38 2.81 -5.97
CA GLU A 28 4.42 1.57 -6.76
C GLU A 28 3.38 0.64 -6.19
N ILE A 29 2.81 -0.18 -7.04
CA ILE A 29 1.81 -1.15 -6.64
C ILE A 29 2.01 -2.43 -7.46
N TYR A 30 1.99 -3.57 -6.78
CA TYR A 30 2.21 -4.87 -7.40
C TYR A 30 1.23 -5.87 -6.85
N SER A 31 0.78 -6.80 -7.71
CA SER A 31 0.07 -7.98 -7.26
C SER A 31 1.08 -9.03 -6.80
N ARG A 32 0.80 -9.70 -5.70
CA ARG A 32 1.63 -10.81 -5.26
C ARG A 32 1.40 -12.00 -6.20
N LYS A 33 2.47 -12.67 -6.58
CA LYS A 33 2.37 -13.83 -7.47
C LYS A 33 1.70 -15.03 -6.82
N ASP A 34 1.66 -15.06 -5.49
CA ASP A 34 0.96 -16.14 -4.76
C ASP A 34 -0.56 -15.91 -4.71
N GLY A 35 -1.06 -14.80 -5.27
CA GLY A 35 -2.47 -14.48 -5.29
C GLY A 35 -3.04 -14.03 -3.95
N LYS A 36 -2.20 -13.77 -2.96
CA LYS A 36 -2.64 -13.48 -1.59
C LYS A 36 -2.67 -11.99 -1.25
N GLY A 37 -2.62 -11.13 -2.24
CA GLY A 37 -2.71 -9.70 -1.99
C GLY A 37 -1.80 -8.87 -2.87
N ALA A 38 -1.46 -7.69 -2.38
CA ALA A 38 -0.67 -6.71 -3.11
C ALA A 38 0.46 -6.16 -2.24
N VAL A 39 1.47 -5.62 -2.90
CA VAL A 39 2.54 -4.88 -2.26
C VAL A 39 2.46 -3.45 -2.76
N LEU A 40 2.46 -2.49 -1.84
CA LEU A 40 2.42 -1.08 -2.16
C LEU A 40 3.66 -0.41 -1.58
N ILE A 41 4.31 0.43 -2.40
CA ILE A 41 5.35 1.32 -1.92
C ILE A 41 4.71 2.69 -1.74
N VAL A 42 4.70 3.17 -0.50
CA VAL A 42 4.04 4.43 -0.17
C VAL A 42 5.01 5.41 0.48
N GLU A 43 4.72 6.70 0.34
CA GLU A 43 5.44 7.76 1.04
C GLU A 43 4.55 8.36 2.10
N ALA A 44 5.06 8.41 3.33
CA ALA A 44 4.34 9.02 4.44
C ALA A 44 5.34 9.49 5.49
N GLU A 45 4.91 10.42 6.33
CA GLU A 45 5.76 10.95 7.40
C GLU A 45 6.05 9.90 8.48
N SER A 46 5.16 8.93 8.64
CA SER A 46 5.29 7.88 9.65
C SER A 46 4.45 6.68 9.26
N GLU A 47 4.70 5.56 9.92
CA GLU A 47 3.87 4.38 9.74
C GLU A 47 2.42 4.67 10.17
N ALA A 48 2.22 5.43 11.24
CA ALA A 48 0.88 5.79 11.70
C ALA A 48 0.11 6.61 10.66
N ALA A 49 0.80 7.55 9.99
CA ALA A 49 0.19 8.35 8.92
C ALA A 49 -0.18 7.47 7.72
N ALA A 50 0.70 6.55 7.34
CA ALA A 50 0.44 5.62 6.24
C ALA A 50 -0.75 4.71 6.58
N ARG A 51 -0.77 4.19 7.79
CA ARG A 51 -1.84 3.30 8.25
C ARG A 51 -3.19 4.02 8.24
N ALA A 52 -3.23 5.25 8.72
CA ALA A 52 -4.45 6.04 8.73
C ALA A 52 -4.99 6.29 7.33
N LYS A 53 -4.11 6.58 6.38
CA LYS A 53 -4.51 6.84 5.01
C LYS A 53 -4.98 5.57 4.30
N LEU A 54 -4.27 4.46 4.49
CA LEU A 54 -4.63 3.17 3.88
C LEU A 54 -5.93 2.59 4.48
N ALA A 55 -6.28 2.97 5.70
CA ALA A 55 -7.52 2.55 6.33
C ALA A 55 -8.76 3.03 5.55
N ASP A 56 -8.60 4.01 4.66
CA ASP A 56 -9.68 4.49 3.81
C ASP A 56 -9.94 3.60 2.59
N LEU A 57 -9.07 2.62 2.33
CA LEU A 57 -9.34 1.65 1.27
C LEU A 57 -10.56 0.80 1.64
N PRO A 58 -11.49 0.59 0.69
CA PRO A 58 -12.71 -0.17 0.98
C PRO A 58 -12.48 -1.53 1.61
N LEU A 59 -11.53 -2.31 1.09
CA LEU A 59 -11.28 -3.65 1.64
C LEU A 59 -10.67 -3.60 3.03
N VAL A 60 -9.85 -2.59 3.33
CA VAL A 60 -9.29 -2.40 4.67
C VAL A 60 -10.39 -1.97 5.64
N ARG A 61 -11.20 -1.00 5.23
CA ARG A 61 -12.29 -0.47 6.05
C ARG A 61 -13.31 -1.55 6.42
N LEU A 62 -13.54 -2.49 5.50
CA LEU A 62 -14.46 -3.61 5.73
C LEU A 62 -13.84 -4.79 6.46
N GLY A 63 -12.55 -4.68 6.82
CA GLY A 63 -11.87 -5.76 7.51
C GLY A 63 -11.51 -6.94 6.62
N MET A 64 -11.52 -6.76 5.30
CA MET A 64 -11.22 -7.82 4.34
C MET A 64 -9.75 -7.94 3.99
N LEU A 65 -8.94 -6.95 4.37
CA LEU A 65 -7.49 -6.98 4.18
C LEU A 65 -6.80 -6.59 5.47
N ASP A 66 -5.72 -7.28 5.76
CA ASP A 66 -4.80 -6.91 6.83
C ASP A 66 -3.61 -6.19 6.21
N LEU A 67 -3.02 -5.26 6.96
CA LEU A 67 -1.87 -4.49 6.51
C LEU A 67 -0.64 -4.85 7.33
N ASP A 68 0.42 -5.24 6.64
CA ASP A 68 1.74 -5.42 7.23
C ASP A 68 2.64 -4.29 6.74
N PHE A 69 3.41 -3.69 7.62
CA PHE A 69 4.24 -2.55 7.30
C PHE A 69 5.72 -2.89 7.45
N TYR A 70 6.50 -2.48 6.46
CA TYR A 70 7.94 -2.65 6.44
C TYR A 70 8.55 -1.27 6.18
N PRO A 71 8.80 -0.47 7.23
CA PRO A 71 9.41 0.85 7.05
C PRO A 71 10.77 0.72 6.38
N VAL A 72 10.98 1.52 5.34
CA VAL A 72 12.21 1.49 4.58
C VAL A 72 12.76 2.90 4.43
N GLY A 73 14.05 3.00 4.23
CA GLY A 73 14.71 4.26 3.98
C GLY A 73 15.77 4.09 2.90
N PRO A 74 16.54 5.14 2.62
CA PRO A 74 17.62 5.04 1.64
C PRO A 74 18.59 3.93 2.01
N TYR A 75 19.07 3.22 1.00
CA TYR A 75 20.07 2.16 1.22
C TYR A 75 21.34 2.76 1.79
N ARG A 76 21.76 2.30 2.95
CA ARG A 76 22.85 2.92 3.71
C ARG A 76 24.17 3.01 2.95
N ALA A 77 24.50 1.96 2.21
CA ALA A 77 25.75 1.95 1.45
C ALA A 77 25.74 3.02 0.35
N ILE A 78 24.57 3.24 -0.27
CA ILE A 78 24.44 4.28 -1.30
C ILE A 78 24.56 5.67 -0.66
N VAL A 79 23.93 5.88 0.49
CA VAL A 79 24.01 7.16 1.19
C VAL A 79 25.45 7.45 1.62
N ALA A 80 26.14 6.46 2.16
CA ALA A 80 27.53 6.60 2.57
C ALA A 80 28.45 6.92 1.39
N ALA A 81 28.26 6.24 0.25
CA ALA A 81 29.04 6.49 -0.95
C ALA A 81 28.80 7.90 -1.49
N ALA A 82 27.56 8.38 -1.46
CA ALA A 82 27.23 9.71 -1.95
C ALA A 82 27.75 10.83 -1.05
N SER A 83 27.99 10.52 0.23
CA SER A 83 28.46 11.49 1.22
C SER A 83 29.98 11.51 1.37
N ALA A 84 30.68 10.58 0.75
CA ALA A 84 32.13 10.44 0.86
C ALA A 84 32.92 11.52 0.10
#